data_df35bafc2830f3f22763f48ac4239a30
#
_entry.id   df35bafc2830f3f22763f48ac4239a30
#
_cell.length_a   1.000
_cell.length_b   1.000
_cell.length_c   1.000
_cell.angle_alpha   90.00
_cell.angle_beta   90.00
_cell.angle_gamma   90.00
#
_symmetry.space_group_name_H-M   'P 1'
#
loop_
_entity.id
_entity.type
_entity.pdbx_description
1 polymer ?
#
loop_
_entity_poly.entity_id
_entity_poly.type
_entity_poly.pdbx_seq_one_letter_code
_entity_poly.pdbx_strand_id
1 'polypeptide(L)'
;MTLEIKKSTILYVEDNPDNRSLIRRVLEAESYDVVEAVNATQALEKLDISNIDLVLMDINMPEMDGYALTARIKSIQKFSKIPIVAVTANVMRGDREKSLGAGCDGYIQKPIDIDTLSQQIERFILRSTNV
;
A
#
# COMPACT_ATOMS: atom_id res chain seq x y z
N MET A 1 -9.23 -32.95 -3.56
CA MET A 1 -8.98 -31.88 -2.56
C MET A 1 -8.67 -30.59 -3.28
N THR A 2 -9.51 -29.60 -3.11
CA THR A 2 -9.33 -28.32 -3.78
C THR A 2 -8.47 -27.43 -2.91
N LEU A 3 -7.32 -27.02 -3.42
CA LEU A 3 -6.49 -26.03 -2.74
C LEU A 3 -7.12 -24.65 -2.98
N GLU A 4 -7.67 -24.06 -1.95
CA GLU A 4 -8.13 -22.68 -2.03
C GLU A 4 -6.91 -21.76 -2.02
N ILE A 5 -6.70 -21.07 -3.14
CA ILE A 5 -5.70 -20.04 -3.23
C ILE A 5 -6.32 -18.77 -2.65
N LYS A 6 -5.88 -18.41 -1.44
CA LYS A 6 -6.35 -17.18 -0.82
C LYS A 6 -5.74 -15.98 -1.55
N LYS A 7 -6.58 -15.08 -2.04
CA LYS A 7 -6.14 -13.84 -2.65
C LYS A 7 -5.58 -12.91 -1.60
N SER A 8 -4.47 -12.27 -1.91
CA SER A 8 -3.95 -11.20 -1.06
C SER A 8 -4.79 -9.93 -1.24
N THR A 9 -5.01 -9.22 -0.16
CA THR A 9 -5.81 -8.00 -0.13
C THR A 9 -4.91 -6.79 0.03
N ILE A 10 -5.04 -5.85 -0.89
CA ILE A 10 -4.27 -4.61 -0.93
C ILE A 10 -5.17 -3.46 -0.50
N LEU A 11 -4.72 -2.69 0.49
CA LEU A 11 -5.37 -1.42 0.81
C LEU A 11 -4.66 -0.32 0.04
N TYR A 12 -5.39 0.34 -0.86
CA TYR A 12 -4.84 1.45 -1.64
C TYR A 12 -5.37 2.77 -1.09
N VAL A 13 -4.48 3.57 -0.53
CA VAL A 13 -4.81 4.88 0.04
C VAL A 13 -4.47 5.94 -1.00
N GLU A 14 -5.49 6.53 -1.62
CA GLU A 14 -5.38 7.46 -2.73
C GLU A 14 -6.65 8.30 -2.82
N ASP A 15 -6.51 9.62 -2.88
CA ASP A 15 -7.65 10.51 -2.98
C ASP A 15 -8.18 10.70 -4.41
N ASN A 16 -7.35 10.46 -5.42
CA ASN A 16 -7.76 10.65 -6.82
C ASN A 16 -8.55 9.45 -7.33
N PRO A 17 -9.83 9.63 -7.74
CA PRO A 17 -10.67 8.50 -8.15
C PRO A 17 -10.19 7.81 -9.43
N ASP A 18 -9.57 8.54 -10.35
CA ASP A 18 -9.06 7.94 -11.59
C ASP A 18 -7.87 7.02 -11.31
N ASN A 19 -6.97 7.45 -10.42
CA ASN A 19 -5.85 6.62 -10.00
C ASN A 19 -6.33 5.37 -9.26
N ARG A 20 -7.32 5.53 -8.37
CA ARG A 20 -7.89 4.38 -7.65
C ARG A 20 -8.49 3.36 -8.62
N SER A 21 -9.27 3.85 -9.58
CA SER A 21 -9.93 2.99 -10.56
C SER A 21 -8.93 2.22 -11.42
N LEU A 22 -7.89 2.92 -11.90
CA LEU A 22 -6.86 2.30 -12.75
C LEU A 22 -6.10 1.21 -12.00
N ILE A 23 -5.57 1.55 -10.84
CA ILE A 23 -4.75 0.60 -10.06
C ILE A 23 -5.59 -0.57 -9.57
N ARG A 24 -6.83 -0.31 -9.19
CA ARG A 24 -7.75 -1.39 -8.81
C ARG A 24 -7.92 -2.40 -9.95
N ARG A 25 -8.17 -1.92 -11.17
CA ARG A 25 -8.33 -2.80 -12.33
C ARG A 25 -7.08 -3.63 -12.60
N VAL A 26 -5.92 -2.99 -12.52
CA VAL A 26 -4.65 -3.67 -12.75
C VAL A 26 -4.42 -4.78 -11.72
N LEU A 27 -4.65 -4.48 -10.45
CA LEU A 27 -4.43 -5.46 -9.38
C LEU A 27 -5.48 -6.56 -9.36
N GLU A 28 -6.74 -6.23 -9.62
CA GLU A 28 -7.79 -7.25 -9.69
C GLU A 28 -7.56 -8.21 -10.85
N ALA A 29 -7.04 -7.72 -11.97
CA ALA A 29 -6.69 -8.58 -13.12
C ALA A 29 -5.56 -9.55 -12.77
N GLU A 30 -4.72 -9.22 -11.78
CA GLU A 30 -3.63 -10.07 -11.30
C GLU A 30 -4.03 -10.87 -10.05
N SER A 31 -5.31 -10.99 -9.80
CA SER A 31 -5.89 -11.81 -8.72
C SER A 31 -5.66 -11.28 -7.31
N TYR A 32 -5.54 -9.97 -7.16
CA TYR A 32 -5.55 -9.31 -5.86
C TYR A 32 -6.95 -8.78 -5.56
N ASP A 33 -7.34 -8.78 -4.30
CA ASP A 33 -8.48 -8.02 -3.83
C ASP A 33 -8.01 -6.62 -3.44
N VAL A 34 -8.79 -5.59 -3.77
CA VAL A 34 -8.42 -4.21 -3.51
C VAL A 34 -9.47 -3.54 -2.64
N VAL A 35 -9.01 -2.95 -1.54
CA VAL A 35 -9.82 -2.12 -0.66
C VAL A 35 -9.32 -0.69 -0.81
N GLU A 36 -10.21 0.27 -0.95
CA GLU A 36 -9.85 1.67 -1.19
C GLU A 36 -10.09 2.53 0.04
N ALA A 37 -9.21 3.50 0.24
CA ALA A 37 -9.38 4.55 1.25
C ALA A 37 -8.96 5.89 0.64
N VAL A 38 -9.71 6.94 0.93
CA VAL A 38 -9.44 8.27 0.37
C VAL A 38 -8.79 9.22 1.37
N ASN A 39 -8.70 8.82 2.63
CA ASN A 39 -8.10 9.64 3.69
C ASN A 39 -7.63 8.74 4.84
N ALA A 40 -7.01 9.37 5.85
CA ALA A 40 -6.46 8.65 7.00
C ALA A 40 -7.53 7.91 7.80
N THR A 41 -8.67 8.53 8.02
CA THR A 41 -9.78 7.93 8.77
C THR A 41 -10.26 6.65 8.09
N GLN A 42 -10.50 6.70 6.79
CA GLN A 42 -10.92 5.53 6.04
C GLN A 42 -9.84 4.45 6.03
N ALA A 43 -8.57 4.83 5.92
CA ALA A 43 -7.48 3.86 5.93
C ALA A 43 -7.46 3.07 7.24
N LEU A 44 -7.58 3.76 8.37
CA LEU A 44 -7.58 3.10 9.68
C LEU A 44 -8.83 2.23 9.87
N GLU A 45 -9.99 2.69 9.40
CA GLU A 45 -11.21 1.89 9.45
C GLU A 45 -11.08 0.61 8.64
N LYS A 46 -10.55 0.70 7.43
CA LYS A 46 -10.38 -0.46 6.55
C LYS A 46 -9.39 -1.46 7.12
N LEU A 47 -8.31 -0.98 7.72
CA LEU A 47 -7.35 -1.86 8.41
C LEU A 47 -8.00 -2.63 9.55
N ASP A 48 -8.93 -1.99 10.25
CA ASP A 48 -9.59 -2.60 11.40
C ASP A 48 -10.61 -3.66 11.02
N ILE A 49 -11.33 -3.47 9.90
CA ILE A 49 -12.44 -4.35 9.50
C ILE A 49 -12.05 -5.38 8.43
N SER A 50 -10.88 -5.25 7.82
CA SER A 50 -10.45 -6.14 6.72
C SER A 50 -9.06 -6.70 7.03
N ASN A 51 -8.81 -7.91 6.55
CA ASN A 51 -7.46 -8.50 6.62
C ASN A 51 -6.64 -7.96 5.46
N ILE A 52 -5.84 -6.95 5.73
CA ILE A 52 -4.99 -6.31 4.72
C ILE A 52 -3.61 -6.95 4.74
N ASP A 53 -3.14 -7.35 3.56
CA ASP A 53 -1.82 -7.98 3.40
C ASP A 53 -0.74 -6.98 3.03
N LEU A 54 -1.10 -5.85 2.44
CA LEU A 54 -0.18 -4.78 2.06
C LEU A 54 -0.94 -3.48 1.92
N VAL A 55 -0.32 -2.39 2.33
CA VAL A 55 -0.84 -1.03 2.13
C VAL A 55 -0.03 -0.35 1.03
N LEU A 56 -0.71 0.12 0.00
CA LEU A 56 -0.14 0.97 -1.03
C LEU A 56 -0.54 2.41 -0.71
N MET A 57 0.44 3.23 -0.33
CA MET A 57 0.21 4.56 0.27
C MET A 57 0.67 5.67 -0.64
N ASP A 58 -0.26 6.44 -1.19
CA ASP A 58 0.12 7.66 -1.91
C ASP A 58 0.61 8.70 -0.89
N ILE A 59 1.84 9.15 -1.09
CA ILE A 59 2.48 10.13 -0.20
C ILE A 59 2.07 11.56 -0.53
N ASN A 60 1.70 11.82 -1.78
CA ASN A 60 1.50 13.19 -2.28
C ASN A 60 0.04 13.65 -2.27
N MET A 61 -0.72 13.26 -1.26
CA MET A 61 -2.11 13.72 -1.13
C MET A 61 -2.17 15.08 -0.43
N PRO A 62 -2.95 16.06 -0.96
CA PRO A 62 -2.92 17.44 -0.45
C PRO A 62 -3.35 17.60 1.02
N GLU A 63 -4.29 16.78 1.47
CA GLU A 63 -4.88 16.92 2.81
C GLU A 63 -4.38 15.88 3.81
N MET A 64 -3.40 15.06 3.41
CA MET A 64 -2.93 13.99 4.26
C MET A 64 -1.44 13.77 4.07
N ASP A 65 -0.71 13.79 5.17
CA ASP A 65 0.70 13.39 5.17
C ASP A 65 0.77 11.86 5.23
N GLY A 66 1.12 11.24 4.11
CA GLY A 66 1.24 9.78 4.01
C GLY A 66 2.33 9.21 4.92
N TYR A 67 3.39 9.98 5.17
CA TYR A 67 4.44 9.55 6.10
C TYR A 67 3.93 9.52 7.54
N ALA A 68 3.18 10.55 7.94
CA ALA A 68 2.59 10.59 9.28
C ALA A 68 1.58 9.45 9.47
N LEU A 69 0.77 9.17 8.46
CA LEU A 69 -0.17 8.06 8.52
C LEU A 69 0.56 6.72 8.59
N THR A 70 1.63 6.55 7.82
CA THR A 70 2.45 5.34 7.87
C THR A 70 3.01 5.11 9.27
N ALA A 71 3.60 6.14 9.87
CA ALA A 71 4.14 6.06 11.23
C ALA A 71 3.05 5.68 12.23
N ARG A 72 1.86 6.26 12.08
CA ARG A 72 0.73 5.96 12.94
C ARG A 72 0.28 4.51 12.83
N ILE A 73 0.14 4.01 11.59
CA ILE A 73 -0.23 2.61 11.36
C ILE A 73 0.80 1.66 11.98
N LYS A 74 2.08 1.94 11.76
CA LYS A 74 3.17 1.09 12.28
C LYS A 74 3.26 1.13 13.80
N SER A 75 2.74 2.17 14.44
CA SER A 75 2.71 2.26 15.91
C SER A 75 1.60 1.41 16.53
N ILE A 76 0.63 0.98 15.75
CA ILE A 76 -0.46 0.13 16.21
C ILE A 76 0.00 -1.32 16.11
N GLN A 77 0.08 -2.01 17.24
CA GLN A 77 0.68 -3.35 17.31
C GLN A 77 0.07 -4.34 16.32
N LYS A 78 -1.24 -4.36 16.18
CA LYS A 78 -1.88 -5.34 15.29
C LYS A 78 -1.66 -5.05 13.80
N PHE A 79 -1.19 -3.86 13.44
CA PHE A 79 -0.90 -3.46 12.06
C PHE A 79 0.61 -3.31 11.79
N SER A 80 1.44 -3.45 12.82
CA SER A 80 2.87 -3.12 12.73
C SER A 80 3.64 -3.97 11.73
N LYS A 81 3.16 -5.18 11.44
CA LYS A 81 3.83 -6.10 10.51
C LYS A 81 3.30 -6.03 9.08
N ILE A 82 2.23 -5.26 8.83
CA ILE A 82 1.69 -5.11 7.49
C ILE A 82 2.67 -4.26 6.66
N PRO A 83 3.16 -4.76 5.52
CA PRO A 83 4.06 -3.97 4.70
C PRO A 83 3.35 -2.75 4.13
N ILE A 84 4.00 -1.59 4.21
CA ILE A 84 3.49 -0.34 3.64
C ILE A 84 4.46 0.12 2.58
N VAL A 85 3.96 0.25 1.36
CA VAL A 85 4.75 0.68 0.20
C VAL A 85 4.30 2.09 -0.18
N ALA A 86 5.21 3.05 -0.10
CA ALA A 86 4.93 4.43 -0.46
C ALA A 86 4.91 4.58 -1.98
N VAL A 87 3.96 5.38 -2.48
CA VAL A 87 3.91 5.77 -3.89
C VAL A 87 4.24 7.27 -3.95
N THR A 88 5.31 7.62 -4.64
CA THR A 88 5.83 8.98 -4.63
C THR A 88 6.37 9.41 -5.99
N ALA A 89 6.21 10.71 -6.30
CA ALA A 89 6.78 11.30 -7.51
C ALA A 89 8.24 11.75 -7.32
N ASN A 90 8.72 11.85 -6.08
CA ASN A 90 9.98 12.52 -5.74
C ASN A 90 11.03 11.61 -5.10
N VAL A 91 11.26 10.44 -5.67
CA VAL A 91 12.23 9.46 -5.12
C VAL A 91 13.63 10.03 -4.97
N MET A 92 14.00 11.01 -5.80
CA MET A 92 15.37 11.54 -5.89
C MET A 92 15.69 12.64 -4.87
N ARG A 93 14.77 13.07 -4.02
CA ARG A 93 14.96 14.23 -3.14
C ARG A 93 14.76 13.93 -1.65
N GLY A 94 15.34 12.86 -1.19
CA GLY A 94 15.24 12.49 0.21
C GLY A 94 13.93 11.81 0.58
N ASP A 95 13.02 11.57 -0.36
CA ASP A 95 11.79 10.83 -0.10
C ASP A 95 12.10 9.40 0.32
N ARG A 96 13.18 8.83 -0.19
CA ARG A 96 13.60 7.49 0.22
C ARG A 96 13.89 7.44 1.71
N GLU A 97 14.69 8.39 2.21
CA GLU A 97 15.02 8.47 3.63
C GLU A 97 13.78 8.77 4.47
N LYS A 98 12.90 9.66 3.99
CA LYS A 98 11.65 9.98 4.68
C LYS A 98 10.72 8.77 4.74
N SER A 99 10.63 8.01 3.65
CA SER A 99 9.82 6.80 3.60
C SER A 99 10.32 5.77 4.61
N LEU A 100 11.61 5.51 4.62
CA LEU A 100 12.23 4.56 5.54
C LEU A 100 12.09 5.04 6.99
N GLY A 101 12.30 6.34 7.24
CA GLY A 101 12.16 6.92 8.57
C GLY A 101 10.75 6.86 9.12
N ALA A 102 9.74 6.91 8.25
CA ALA A 102 8.34 6.77 8.64
C ALA A 102 7.93 5.31 8.87
N GLY A 103 8.76 4.35 8.45
CA GLY A 103 8.49 2.93 8.59
C GLY A 103 7.96 2.26 7.33
N CYS A 104 8.06 2.90 6.18
CA CYS A 104 7.69 2.26 4.90
C CYS A 104 8.63 1.10 4.61
N ASP A 105 8.08 0.01 4.12
CA ASP A 105 8.85 -1.18 3.76
C ASP A 105 9.42 -1.09 2.36
N GLY A 106 8.92 -0.16 1.56
CA GLY A 106 9.42 0.10 0.22
C GLY A 106 8.76 1.32 -0.39
N TYR A 107 9.10 1.60 -1.63
CA TYR A 107 8.49 2.70 -2.36
C TYR A 107 8.38 2.36 -3.84
N ILE A 108 7.40 2.98 -4.49
CA ILE A 108 7.18 2.88 -5.94
C ILE A 108 7.15 4.30 -6.48
N GLN A 109 7.93 4.55 -7.53
CA GLN A 109 7.99 5.85 -8.16
C GLN A 109 6.82 6.07 -9.11
N LYS A 110 6.23 7.26 -9.07
CA LYS A 110 5.23 7.67 -10.05
C LYS A 110 5.93 8.13 -11.34
N PRO A 111 5.35 7.90 -12.51
CA PRO A 111 4.09 7.17 -12.73
C PRO A 111 4.28 5.68 -12.48
N ILE A 112 3.25 5.05 -11.92
CA ILE A 112 3.31 3.63 -11.61
C ILE A 112 3.39 2.84 -12.92
N ASP A 113 4.38 1.94 -13.01
CA ASP A 113 4.50 1.01 -14.13
C ASP A 113 3.50 -0.13 -13.90
N ILE A 114 2.40 -0.09 -14.62
CA ILE A 114 1.33 -1.08 -14.44
C ILE A 114 1.74 -2.48 -14.88
N ASP A 115 2.76 -2.62 -15.72
CA ASP A 115 3.24 -3.92 -16.19
C ASP A 115 4.04 -4.67 -15.12
N THR A 116 4.65 -3.94 -14.17
CA THR A 116 5.48 -4.55 -13.12
C THR A 116 4.88 -4.42 -11.73
N LEU A 117 3.77 -3.72 -11.58
CA LEU A 117 3.19 -3.40 -10.27
C LEU A 117 2.90 -4.65 -9.44
N SER A 118 2.23 -5.65 -10.04
CA SER A 118 1.88 -6.87 -9.31
C SER A 118 3.10 -7.63 -8.83
N GLN A 119 4.16 -7.68 -9.62
CA GLN A 119 5.40 -8.32 -9.24
C GLN A 119 6.07 -7.62 -8.08
N GLN A 120 6.08 -6.30 -8.07
CA GLN A 120 6.64 -5.52 -6.99
C GLN A 120 5.86 -5.75 -5.68
N ILE A 121 4.53 -5.73 -5.76
CA ILE A 121 3.67 -5.98 -4.61
C ILE A 121 3.92 -7.39 -4.05
N GLU A 122 3.98 -8.39 -4.93
CA GLU A 122 4.24 -9.76 -4.51
C GLU A 122 5.55 -9.90 -3.74
N ARG A 123 6.60 -9.22 -4.19
CA ARG A 123 7.90 -9.24 -3.50
C ARG A 123 7.78 -8.72 -2.06
N PHE A 124 7.05 -7.62 -1.86
CA PHE A 124 6.89 -7.06 -0.53
C PHE A 124 6.05 -7.96 0.38
N ILE A 125 5.02 -8.58 -0.15
CA ILE A 125 4.21 -9.53 0.62
C ILE A 125 5.05 -10.74 1.03
N LEU A 126 5.84 -11.29 0.11
CA LEU A 126 6.70 -12.44 0.39
C LEU A 126 7.76 -12.12 1.44
N ARG A 127 8.34 -10.91 1.40
CA ARG A 127 9.30 -10.49 2.42
C ARG A 127 8.68 -10.44 3.81
N SER A 128 7.43 -10.00 3.92
CA SER A 128 6.77 -9.89 5.23
C SER A 128 6.40 -11.25 5.81
N THR A 129 6.23 -12.26 4.95
CA THR A 129 5.88 -13.62 5.39
C THR A 129 7.10 -14.50 5.63
N ASN A 130 8.25 -14.15 5.08
CA ASN A 130 9.51 -14.90 5.21
C ASN A 130 10.39 -14.33 6.33
N VAL A 131 9.86 -14.27 7.52
CA VAL A 131 10.62 -13.78 8.67
C VAL A 131 11.25 -14.95 9.42
#